data_2e0eee942eaabb6af8abbac5016a527a
#
_entry.id   2e0eee942eaabb6af8abbac5016a527a
#
_cell.length_a   1.000
_cell.length_b   1.000
_cell.length_c   1.000
_cell.angle_alpha   90.00
_cell.angle_beta   90.00
_cell.angle_gamma   90.00
#
_symmetry.space_group_name_H-M   'P 1'
#
loop_
_entity.id
_entity.type
_entity.pdbx_description
1 polymer ?
#
loop_
_entity_poly.entity_id
_entity_poly.type
_entity_poly.pdbx_seq_one_letter_code
_entity_poly.pdbx_strand_id
1 'polypeptide(L)'
;MKYLFCWLFLFTSAVAQNPSTASRPTTSGEKQKALWQKLESVIHDVDQHLDGVMGVAIEDLTTGDHFFLHENEVFAQASSIKIAVLANLCLQAQQGKLQLTDLYTVQASDLVPDSDIMGGLTPGVTRITLRDLATMMVAVSDNSAANVLIDRVGMENVNAMLDSLGLSNTHLRRKMMDLEAAKQGRENISTPREMMLLLDAIYHEKVLNKDSTADFFKVLSTNKDSWIPRDLPADEKSANKPGSLEGVRNDSGIVFVAGRPYVICVMTAFLTNEREGELAISKISLAAWRMFDRLSRASEYGRVVSPGNGSR
;
A
#
# COMPACT_ATOMS: atom_id res chain seq x y z
N MET A 1 18.69 67.50 57.27
CA MET A 1 19.71 66.53 56.82
C MET A 1 19.27 65.15 57.22
N LYS A 2 18.65 64.37 56.25
CA LYS A 2 18.37 62.95 56.44
C LYS A 2 18.73 62.26 55.13
N TYR A 3 19.74 61.43 55.16
CA TYR A 3 20.20 60.63 54.03
C TYR A 3 19.33 59.42 53.92
N LEU A 4 18.72 59.23 52.69
CA LEU A 4 17.94 58.06 52.34
C LEU A 4 18.86 57.13 51.53
N PHE A 5 19.23 55.98 52.09
CA PHE A 5 19.99 54.93 51.41
C PHE A 5 19.02 54.06 50.61
N CYS A 6 19.16 54.06 49.26
CA CYS A 6 18.41 53.25 48.39
C CYS A 6 19.21 51.95 48.08
N TRP A 7 18.70 50.79 48.54
CA TRP A 7 19.30 49.50 48.27
C TRP A 7 18.77 48.99 46.93
N LEU A 8 19.67 48.85 45.97
CA LEU A 8 19.37 48.27 44.66
C LEU A 8 19.52 46.73 44.75
N PHE A 9 18.42 45.98 44.73
CA PHE A 9 18.45 44.52 44.61
C PHE A 9 18.62 44.16 43.14
N LEU A 10 19.79 43.64 42.75
CA LEU A 10 20.04 43.00 41.48
C LEU A 10 19.47 41.59 41.53
N PHE A 11 18.33 41.37 40.86
CA PHE A 11 17.83 40.03 40.56
C PHE A 11 18.61 39.46 39.37
N THR A 12 19.51 38.52 39.60
CA THR A 12 20.12 37.69 38.56
C THR A 12 19.15 36.60 38.21
N SER A 13 18.47 36.73 37.05
CA SER A 13 17.65 35.66 36.48
C SER A 13 18.57 34.58 35.94
N ALA A 14 18.63 33.44 36.62
CA ALA A 14 19.26 32.24 36.10
C ALA A 14 18.37 31.70 34.98
N VAL A 15 18.80 31.88 33.73
CA VAL A 15 18.20 31.21 32.57
C VAL A 15 18.56 29.74 32.69
N ALA A 16 17.58 28.92 33.05
CA ALA A 16 17.70 27.47 32.95
C ALA A 16 17.86 27.10 31.45
N GLN A 17 19.05 26.69 31.06
CA GLN A 17 19.27 26.08 29.75
C GLN A 17 18.55 24.73 29.72
N ASN A 18 17.47 24.68 28.97
CA ASN A 18 16.85 23.39 28.58
C ASN A 18 17.93 22.51 27.92
N PRO A 19 18.03 21.21 28.26
CA PRO A 19 18.93 20.32 27.56
C PRO A 19 18.46 20.26 26.08
N SER A 20 19.35 20.72 25.23
CA SER A 20 19.21 20.57 23.76
C SER A 20 18.77 19.16 23.47
N THR A 21 17.54 19.00 22.93
CA THR A 21 17.15 17.80 22.21
C THR A 21 18.07 17.72 21.01
N ALA A 22 19.12 16.90 21.13
CA ALA A 22 19.98 16.56 20.02
C ALA A 22 19.09 15.98 18.92
N SER A 23 18.84 16.76 17.87
CA SER A 23 18.22 16.28 16.66
C SER A 23 19.06 15.11 16.16
N ARG A 24 18.46 13.90 16.10
CA ARG A 24 19.08 12.75 15.45
C ARG A 24 19.53 13.19 14.06
N PRO A 25 20.78 12.94 13.66
CA PRO A 25 21.20 13.22 12.31
C PRO A 25 20.37 12.34 11.36
N THR A 26 19.57 12.96 10.51
CA THR A 26 18.76 12.35 9.45
C THR A 26 19.58 12.02 8.21
N THR A 27 20.83 11.68 8.36
CA THR A 27 21.65 11.20 7.27
C THR A 27 21.54 9.68 7.23
N SER A 28 20.90 9.17 6.19
CA SER A 28 21.09 7.78 5.77
C SER A 28 22.60 7.53 5.70
N GLY A 29 23.15 6.88 6.73
CA GLY A 29 24.58 6.65 6.80
C GLY A 29 25.01 5.81 5.59
N GLU A 30 26.29 5.92 5.19
CA GLU A 30 26.85 5.15 4.06
C GLU A 30 26.53 3.64 4.12
N LYS A 31 26.37 3.11 5.33
CA LYS A 31 25.98 1.71 5.57
C LYS A 31 24.54 1.41 5.14
N GLN A 32 23.61 2.34 5.38
CA GLN A 32 22.21 2.22 4.92
C GLN A 32 22.17 2.29 3.39
N LYS A 33 22.89 3.25 2.81
CA LYS A 33 23.05 3.35 1.35
C LYS A 33 23.59 2.05 0.74
N ALA A 34 24.57 1.43 1.38
CA ALA A 34 25.10 0.14 0.92
C ALA A 34 24.05 -0.99 0.99
N LEU A 35 23.10 -0.96 1.94
CA LEU A 35 22.00 -1.92 1.98
C LEU A 35 20.99 -1.67 0.86
N TRP A 36 20.67 -0.41 0.57
CA TRP A 36 19.85 -0.05 -0.58
C TRP A 36 20.49 -0.53 -1.89
N GLN A 37 21.78 -0.26 -2.11
CA GLN A 37 22.51 -0.72 -3.29
C GLN A 37 22.46 -2.26 -3.47
N LYS A 38 22.48 -3.02 -2.37
CA LYS A 38 22.31 -4.48 -2.45
C LYS A 38 20.89 -4.87 -2.87
N LEU A 39 19.87 -4.18 -2.39
CA LEU A 39 18.49 -4.39 -2.83
C LEU A 39 18.35 -4.05 -4.32
N GLU A 40 18.87 -2.89 -4.74
CA GLU A 40 18.91 -2.45 -6.14
C GLU A 40 19.55 -3.53 -7.03
N SER A 41 20.70 -4.08 -6.61
CA SER A 41 21.40 -5.13 -7.36
C SER A 41 20.55 -6.38 -7.52
N VAL A 42 19.78 -6.78 -6.50
CA VAL A 42 18.84 -7.92 -6.60
C VAL A 42 17.70 -7.60 -7.57
N ILE A 43 17.16 -6.39 -7.53
CA ILE A 43 16.04 -6.00 -8.42
C ILE A 43 16.51 -5.98 -9.87
N HIS A 44 17.69 -5.39 -10.15
CA HIS A 44 18.25 -5.39 -11.50
C HIS A 44 18.61 -6.80 -12.01
N ASP A 45 19.11 -7.69 -11.13
CA ASP A 45 19.35 -9.09 -11.51
C ASP A 45 18.03 -9.80 -11.89
N VAL A 46 16.96 -9.56 -11.13
CA VAL A 46 15.63 -10.11 -11.44
C VAL A 46 15.11 -9.59 -12.76
N ASP A 47 15.20 -8.27 -13.00
CA ASP A 47 14.75 -7.62 -14.22
C ASP A 47 15.49 -8.14 -15.46
N GLN A 48 16.80 -8.28 -15.38
CA GLN A 48 17.63 -8.79 -16.49
C GLN A 48 17.31 -10.23 -16.90
N HIS A 49 16.79 -11.05 -15.99
CA HIS A 49 16.47 -12.46 -16.23
C HIS A 49 14.97 -12.72 -16.47
N LEU A 50 14.13 -11.70 -16.30
CA LEU A 50 12.70 -11.82 -16.55
C LEU A 50 12.42 -11.75 -18.06
N ASP A 51 11.74 -12.76 -18.60
CA ASP A 51 11.19 -12.68 -19.97
C ASP A 51 9.89 -11.87 -19.95
N GLY A 52 10.05 -10.55 -20.02
CA GLY A 52 8.98 -9.57 -19.89
C GLY A 52 9.50 -8.19 -19.52
N VAL A 53 8.63 -7.31 -19.07
CA VAL A 53 8.94 -5.96 -18.60
C VAL A 53 8.49 -5.82 -17.16
N MET A 54 9.34 -5.26 -16.32
CA MET A 54 9.03 -5.06 -14.90
C MET A 54 9.19 -3.59 -14.48
N GLY A 55 8.26 -3.11 -13.66
CA GLY A 55 8.35 -1.83 -12.96
C GLY A 55 8.27 -2.04 -11.46
N VAL A 56 9.08 -1.31 -10.70
CA VAL A 56 9.19 -1.44 -9.24
C VAL A 56 9.19 -0.06 -8.59
N ALA A 57 8.46 0.08 -7.49
CA ALA A 57 8.58 1.19 -6.57
C ALA A 57 8.59 0.66 -5.13
N ILE A 58 9.59 1.06 -4.34
CA ILE A 58 9.72 0.71 -2.92
C ILE A 58 10.00 1.99 -2.15
N GLU A 59 9.32 2.19 -1.03
CA GLU A 59 9.51 3.35 -0.15
C GLU A 59 9.53 2.94 1.31
N ASP A 60 10.52 3.44 2.04
CA ASP A 60 10.57 3.40 3.50
C ASP A 60 9.61 4.44 4.08
N LEU A 61 8.48 4.00 4.62
CA LEU A 61 7.46 4.88 5.20
C LEU A 61 7.91 5.64 6.46
N THR A 62 9.13 5.34 6.97
CA THR A 62 9.70 6.02 8.14
C THR A 62 10.60 7.18 7.74
N THR A 63 11.34 7.06 6.61
CA THR A 63 12.33 8.04 6.19
C THR A 63 12.00 8.72 4.87
N GLY A 64 11.13 8.13 4.04
CA GLY A 64 10.86 8.56 2.67
C GLY A 64 11.95 8.15 1.66
N ASP A 65 12.97 7.39 2.11
CA ASP A 65 13.96 6.82 1.18
C ASP A 65 13.26 5.84 0.23
N HIS A 66 13.60 5.86 -1.05
CA HIS A 66 12.91 5.06 -2.06
C HIS A 66 13.85 4.52 -3.12
N PHE A 67 13.39 3.47 -3.81
CA PHE A 67 14.00 2.92 -5.02
C PHE A 67 12.95 2.80 -6.11
N PHE A 68 13.35 3.11 -7.34
CA PHE A 68 12.51 3.04 -8.53
C PHE A 68 13.20 2.30 -9.68
N LEU A 69 12.41 1.48 -10.39
CA LEU A 69 12.75 0.89 -11.68
C LEU A 69 11.53 1.03 -12.59
N HIS A 70 11.66 1.67 -13.76
CA HIS A 70 10.58 1.93 -14.71
C HIS A 70 9.30 2.46 -14.02
N GLU A 71 9.47 3.31 -13.02
CA GLU A 71 8.44 3.71 -12.07
C GLU A 71 7.28 4.50 -12.68
N ASN A 72 7.50 5.12 -13.84
CA ASN A 72 6.50 5.90 -14.56
C ASN A 72 5.91 5.16 -15.77
N GLU A 73 6.37 3.95 -16.06
CA GLU A 73 5.76 3.12 -17.09
C GLU A 73 4.37 2.68 -16.68
N VAL A 74 3.45 2.73 -17.63
CA VAL A 74 2.03 2.40 -17.42
C VAL A 74 1.81 0.91 -17.59
N PHE A 75 1.28 0.25 -16.57
CA PHE A 75 0.95 -1.17 -16.55
C PHE A 75 -0.56 -1.37 -16.42
N ALA A 76 -1.07 -2.41 -17.10
CA ALA A 76 -2.41 -2.93 -16.81
C ALA A 76 -2.48 -3.45 -15.38
N GLN A 77 -3.41 -2.94 -14.60
CA GLN A 77 -3.47 -3.20 -13.14
C GLN A 77 -4.12 -4.52 -12.77
N ALA A 78 -4.87 -5.13 -13.69
CA ALA A 78 -5.67 -6.29 -13.30
C ALA A 78 -6.46 -5.99 -12.02
N SER A 79 -6.45 -6.93 -11.06
CA SER A 79 -7.15 -6.77 -9.78
C SER A 79 -6.45 -5.86 -8.77
N SER A 80 -5.21 -5.40 -9.02
CA SER A 80 -4.55 -4.45 -8.11
C SER A 80 -5.26 -3.08 -8.07
N ILE A 81 -6.00 -2.71 -9.13
CA ILE A 81 -6.83 -1.49 -9.15
C ILE A 81 -7.91 -1.48 -8.04
N LYS A 82 -8.27 -2.64 -7.49
CA LYS A 82 -9.22 -2.77 -6.39
C LYS A 82 -8.76 -2.06 -5.12
N ILE A 83 -7.46 -1.75 -4.99
CA ILE A 83 -6.92 -0.86 -3.93
C ILE A 83 -7.57 0.53 -4.01
N ALA A 84 -7.66 1.11 -5.20
CA ALA A 84 -8.27 2.42 -5.41
C ALA A 84 -9.80 2.39 -5.15
N VAL A 85 -10.47 1.30 -5.53
CA VAL A 85 -11.91 1.10 -5.22
C VAL A 85 -12.14 1.03 -3.71
N LEU A 86 -11.31 0.27 -2.99
CA LEU A 86 -11.38 0.17 -1.53
C LEU A 86 -11.09 1.52 -0.85
N ALA A 87 -10.10 2.26 -1.33
CA ALA A 87 -9.76 3.58 -0.81
C ALA A 87 -10.95 4.55 -0.96
N ASN A 88 -11.59 4.57 -2.14
CA ASN A 88 -12.76 5.42 -2.37
C ASN A 88 -13.99 4.99 -1.56
N LEU A 89 -14.20 3.69 -1.36
CA LEU A 89 -15.24 3.18 -0.46
C LEU A 89 -15.06 3.71 0.97
N CYS A 90 -13.83 3.62 1.51
CA CYS A 90 -13.52 4.14 2.83
C CYS A 90 -13.65 5.67 2.90
N LEU A 91 -13.25 6.37 1.84
CA LEU A 91 -13.39 7.83 1.75
C LEU A 91 -14.86 8.28 1.76
N GLN A 92 -15.72 7.60 1.00
CA GLN A 92 -17.14 7.90 0.99
C GLN A 92 -17.83 7.55 2.32
N ALA A 93 -17.39 6.48 2.98
CA ALA A 93 -17.84 6.15 4.33
C ALA A 93 -17.44 7.24 5.35
N GLN A 94 -16.20 7.71 5.29
CA GLN A 94 -15.71 8.84 6.09
C GLN A 94 -16.51 10.13 5.87
N GLN A 95 -16.93 10.37 4.63
CA GLN A 95 -17.75 11.53 4.24
C GLN A 95 -19.24 11.38 4.61
N GLY A 96 -19.66 10.25 5.18
CA GLY A 96 -21.04 9.95 5.54
C GLY A 96 -21.98 9.73 4.34
N LYS A 97 -21.42 9.51 3.13
CA LYS A 97 -22.21 9.25 1.90
C LYS A 97 -22.78 7.83 1.85
N LEU A 98 -22.14 6.92 2.57
CA LEU A 98 -22.54 5.52 2.75
C LEU A 98 -22.01 5.03 4.10
N GLN A 99 -22.44 3.83 4.52
CA GLN A 99 -21.89 3.14 5.68
C GLN A 99 -21.36 1.77 5.27
N LEU A 100 -20.23 1.35 5.82
CA LEU A 100 -19.70 0.01 5.55
C LEU A 100 -20.63 -1.11 6.00
N THR A 101 -21.57 -0.80 6.88
CA THR A 101 -22.66 -1.69 7.36
C THR A 101 -23.92 -1.64 6.50
N ASP A 102 -23.99 -0.76 5.48
CA ASP A 102 -25.12 -0.74 4.56
C ASP A 102 -25.28 -2.12 3.91
N LEU A 103 -26.53 -2.60 3.87
CA LEU A 103 -26.88 -3.89 3.30
C LEU A 103 -27.17 -3.75 1.81
N TYR A 104 -26.55 -4.60 1.03
CA TYR A 104 -26.82 -4.81 -0.39
C TYR A 104 -27.53 -6.16 -0.59
N THR A 105 -28.57 -6.19 -1.41
CA THR A 105 -29.22 -7.44 -1.82
C THR A 105 -28.64 -7.86 -3.17
N VAL A 106 -27.97 -9.02 -3.20
CA VAL A 106 -27.34 -9.57 -4.41
C VAL A 106 -28.37 -9.72 -5.52
N GLN A 107 -28.08 -9.20 -6.72
CA GLN A 107 -28.93 -9.33 -7.92
C GLN A 107 -28.32 -10.34 -8.89
N ALA A 108 -29.16 -10.96 -9.72
CA ALA A 108 -28.68 -11.87 -10.76
C ALA A 108 -27.77 -11.17 -11.79
N SER A 109 -28.02 -9.89 -12.03
CA SER A 109 -27.19 -9.04 -12.91
C SER A 109 -25.80 -8.72 -12.39
N ASP A 110 -25.53 -8.92 -11.09
CA ASP A 110 -24.22 -8.66 -10.50
C ASP A 110 -23.21 -9.77 -10.79
N LEU A 111 -23.73 -10.97 -11.08
CA LEU A 111 -22.92 -12.17 -11.20
C LEU A 111 -22.13 -12.18 -12.50
N VAL A 112 -20.82 -12.13 -12.39
CA VAL A 112 -19.87 -12.24 -13.51
C VAL A 112 -18.89 -13.40 -13.25
N PRO A 113 -18.20 -13.92 -14.30
CA PRO A 113 -17.18 -14.95 -14.13
C PRO A 113 -16.09 -14.58 -13.12
N ASP A 114 -15.35 -15.58 -12.63
CA ASP A 114 -14.29 -15.45 -11.63
C ASP A 114 -14.75 -14.71 -10.36
N SER A 115 -15.89 -15.17 -9.84
CA SER A 115 -16.51 -14.70 -8.59
C SER A 115 -16.73 -15.87 -7.66
N ASP A 116 -15.68 -16.27 -6.94
CA ASP A 116 -15.61 -17.53 -6.20
C ASP A 116 -16.63 -17.64 -5.05
N ILE A 117 -16.94 -16.52 -4.41
CA ILE A 117 -17.89 -16.49 -3.30
C ILE A 117 -19.25 -15.95 -3.78
N MET A 118 -19.25 -14.77 -4.36
CA MET A 118 -20.49 -14.11 -4.73
C MET A 118 -21.26 -14.87 -5.82
N GLY A 119 -20.54 -15.58 -6.71
CA GLY A 119 -21.14 -16.46 -7.73
C GLY A 119 -21.96 -17.62 -7.15
N GLY A 120 -21.71 -18.02 -5.91
CA GLY A 120 -22.47 -19.06 -5.19
C GLY A 120 -23.62 -18.55 -4.33
N LEU A 121 -23.83 -17.22 -4.25
CA LEU A 121 -24.90 -16.64 -3.43
C LEU A 121 -26.23 -16.64 -4.18
N THR A 122 -27.34 -16.65 -3.43
CA THR A 122 -28.71 -16.67 -4.00
C THR A 122 -29.19 -15.25 -4.30
N PRO A 123 -29.34 -14.86 -5.58
CA PRO A 123 -29.87 -13.55 -5.95
C PRO A 123 -31.28 -13.29 -5.43
N GLY A 124 -31.58 -12.04 -5.11
CA GLY A 124 -32.86 -11.59 -4.59
C GLY A 124 -33.13 -11.93 -3.11
N VAL A 125 -32.31 -12.82 -2.53
CA VAL A 125 -32.47 -13.32 -1.13
C VAL A 125 -31.26 -12.94 -0.27
N THR A 126 -30.04 -13.16 -0.77
CA THR A 126 -28.82 -12.88 0.01
C THR A 126 -28.62 -11.39 0.22
N ARG A 127 -28.46 -11.00 1.47
CA ARG A 127 -28.12 -9.62 1.88
C ARG A 127 -26.75 -9.60 2.51
N ILE A 128 -25.90 -8.69 2.09
CA ILE A 128 -24.50 -8.62 2.48
C ILE A 128 -24.10 -7.16 2.73
N THR A 129 -23.20 -6.90 3.68
CA THR A 129 -22.73 -5.55 3.93
C THR A 129 -21.69 -5.09 2.88
N LEU A 130 -21.53 -3.77 2.70
CA LEU A 130 -20.48 -3.23 1.83
C LEU A 130 -19.08 -3.63 2.33
N ARG A 131 -18.90 -3.80 3.66
CA ARG A 131 -17.66 -4.29 4.26
C ARG A 131 -17.37 -5.74 3.83
N ASP A 132 -18.38 -6.60 3.84
CA ASP A 132 -18.19 -8.01 3.45
C ASP A 132 -17.92 -8.13 1.96
N LEU A 133 -18.59 -7.32 1.11
CA LEU A 133 -18.26 -7.20 -0.31
C LEU A 133 -16.80 -6.76 -0.52
N ALA A 134 -16.34 -5.76 0.24
CA ALA A 134 -14.94 -5.31 0.18
C ALA A 134 -13.97 -6.42 0.62
N THR A 135 -14.35 -7.21 1.62
CA THR A 135 -13.56 -8.36 2.07
C THR A 135 -13.47 -9.43 0.99
N MET A 136 -14.58 -9.77 0.31
CA MET A 136 -14.56 -10.71 -0.82
C MET A 136 -13.73 -10.18 -1.99
N MET A 137 -13.89 -8.89 -2.34
CA MET A 137 -13.12 -8.23 -3.37
C MET A 137 -11.60 -8.32 -3.13
N VAL A 138 -11.18 -8.23 -1.88
CA VAL A 138 -9.76 -8.29 -1.51
C VAL A 138 -9.26 -9.71 -1.31
N ALA A 139 -9.97 -10.53 -0.53
CA ALA A 139 -9.50 -11.85 -0.10
C ALA A 139 -9.41 -12.86 -1.24
N VAL A 140 -10.45 -12.98 -2.04
CA VAL A 140 -10.53 -13.92 -3.17
C VAL A 140 -10.61 -13.22 -4.52
N SER A 141 -10.39 -11.89 -4.53
CA SER A 141 -10.47 -11.09 -5.76
C SER A 141 -11.83 -11.14 -6.48
N ASP A 142 -12.93 -11.43 -5.77
CA ASP A 142 -14.27 -11.62 -6.31
C ASP A 142 -14.68 -10.45 -7.23
N ASN A 143 -14.96 -10.76 -8.50
CA ASN A 143 -15.22 -9.74 -9.51
C ASN A 143 -16.65 -9.19 -9.43
N SER A 144 -17.62 -10.01 -9.04
CA SER A 144 -19.00 -9.56 -8.81
C SER A 144 -19.04 -8.57 -7.63
N ALA A 145 -18.38 -8.92 -6.51
CA ALA A 145 -18.27 -8.02 -5.36
C ALA A 145 -17.59 -6.70 -5.74
N ALA A 146 -16.51 -6.77 -6.54
CA ALA A 146 -15.83 -5.57 -7.03
C ALA A 146 -16.75 -4.69 -7.89
N ASN A 147 -17.51 -5.28 -8.81
CA ASN A 147 -18.42 -4.54 -9.68
C ASN A 147 -19.56 -3.86 -8.91
N VAL A 148 -20.14 -4.55 -7.92
CA VAL A 148 -21.13 -3.93 -7.02
C VAL A 148 -20.54 -2.73 -6.28
N LEU A 149 -19.31 -2.86 -5.77
CA LEU A 149 -18.65 -1.74 -5.09
C LEU A 149 -18.31 -0.60 -6.05
N ILE A 150 -17.86 -0.90 -7.29
CA ILE A 150 -17.62 0.13 -8.33
C ILE A 150 -18.91 0.89 -8.64
N ASP A 151 -20.04 0.19 -8.78
CA ASP A 151 -21.33 0.84 -9.01
C ASP A 151 -21.77 1.68 -7.79
N ARG A 152 -21.50 1.18 -6.58
CA ARG A 152 -21.88 1.87 -5.35
C ARG A 152 -21.10 3.15 -5.12
N VAL A 153 -19.77 3.12 -5.34
CA VAL A 153 -18.92 4.30 -5.14
C VAL A 153 -18.90 5.23 -6.36
N GLY A 154 -19.13 4.70 -7.55
CA GLY A 154 -19.01 5.38 -8.84
C GLY A 154 -17.57 5.42 -9.36
N MET A 155 -17.38 4.94 -10.59
CA MET A 155 -16.06 4.93 -11.25
C MET A 155 -15.45 6.34 -11.34
N GLU A 156 -16.29 7.33 -11.64
CA GLU A 156 -15.87 8.75 -11.71
C GLU A 156 -15.36 9.28 -10.37
N ASN A 157 -15.97 8.86 -9.26
CA ASN A 157 -15.51 9.28 -7.92
C ASN A 157 -14.17 8.64 -7.56
N VAL A 158 -13.93 7.39 -8.00
CA VAL A 158 -12.61 6.74 -7.84
C VAL A 158 -11.56 7.53 -8.60
N ASN A 159 -11.79 7.85 -9.87
CA ASN A 159 -10.85 8.60 -10.68
C ASN A 159 -10.66 10.05 -10.14
N ALA A 160 -11.73 10.73 -9.74
CA ALA A 160 -11.62 12.06 -9.14
C ALA A 160 -10.78 12.08 -7.84
N MET A 161 -10.85 11.03 -7.03
CA MET A 161 -9.97 10.87 -5.87
C MET A 161 -8.51 10.72 -6.32
N LEU A 162 -8.23 9.87 -7.31
CA LEU A 162 -6.89 9.66 -7.84
C LEU A 162 -6.32 10.96 -8.44
N ASP A 163 -7.10 11.67 -9.24
CA ASP A 163 -6.72 12.96 -9.83
C ASP A 163 -6.41 14.02 -8.75
N SER A 164 -7.21 14.05 -7.67
CA SER A 164 -6.99 14.97 -6.55
C SER A 164 -5.67 14.75 -5.81
N LEU A 165 -5.12 13.55 -5.92
CA LEU A 165 -3.79 13.18 -5.39
C LEU A 165 -2.66 13.36 -6.42
N GLY A 166 -2.97 13.83 -7.62
CA GLY A 166 -2.00 13.99 -8.70
C GLY A 166 -1.59 12.68 -9.39
N LEU A 167 -2.39 11.61 -9.23
CA LEU A 167 -2.13 10.28 -9.79
C LEU A 167 -2.73 10.16 -11.20
N SER A 168 -2.22 10.94 -12.12
CA SER A 168 -2.79 11.18 -13.47
C SER A 168 -2.66 10.01 -14.45
N ASN A 169 -1.88 8.98 -14.11
CA ASN A 169 -1.73 7.75 -14.90
C ASN A 169 -2.47 6.56 -14.28
N THR A 170 -3.12 6.75 -13.13
CA THR A 170 -3.89 5.70 -12.46
C THR A 170 -5.37 5.88 -12.73
N HIS A 171 -5.98 4.96 -13.47
CA HIS A 171 -7.38 5.07 -13.87
C HIS A 171 -8.14 3.75 -13.76
N LEU A 172 -9.30 3.82 -13.13
CA LEU A 172 -10.35 2.80 -13.23
C LEU A 172 -11.18 3.10 -14.49
N ARG A 173 -11.03 2.30 -15.56
CA ARG A 173 -11.58 2.57 -16.90
C ARG A 173 -12.65 1.58 -17.34
N ARG A 174 -12.75 0.44 -16.67
CA ARG A 174 -13.72 -0.61 -16.94
C ARG A 174 -14.07 -1.40 -15.67
N LYS A 175 -15.24 -2.01 -15.67
CA LYS A 175 -15.60 -3.03 -14.68
C LYS A 175 -14.77 -4.30 -14.84
N MET A 176 -14.78 -5.11 -13.80
CA MET A 176 -14.18 -6.44 -13.86
C MET A 176 -14.97 -7.29 -14.86
N MET A 177 -14.27 -8.12 -15.63
CA MET A 177 -14.82 -8.99 -16.67
C MET A 177 -15.50 -8.27 -17.87
N ASP A 178 -15.36 -6.96 -18.00
CA ASP A 178 -15.74 -6.25 -19.23
C ASP A 178 -14.66 -6.46 -20.31
N LEU A 179 -14.71 -7.65 -20.94
CA LEU A 179 -13.73 -8.05 -21.94
C LEU A 179 -13.87 -7.25 -23.25
N GLU A 180 -15.04 -6.69 -23.51
CA GLU A 180 -15.25 -5.85 -24.71
C GLU A 180 -14.52 -4.50 -24.54
N ALA A 181 -14.60 -3.89 -23.37
CA ALA A 181 -13.82 -2.69 -23.07
C ALA A 181 -12.31 -2.98 -23.15
N ALA A 182 -11.86 -4.13 -22.63
CA ALA A 182 -10.45 -4.53 -22.69
C ALA A 182 -9.95 -4.68 -24.14
N LYS A 183 -10.72 -5.33 -25.03
CA LYS A 183 -10.40 -5.44 -26.47
C LYS A 183 -10.28 -4.08 -27.16
N GLN A 184 -10.97 -3.06 -26.66
CA GLN A 184 -10.90 -1.69 -27.16
C GLN A 184 -9.76 -0.88 -26.50
N GLY A 185 -8.85 -1.54 -25.74
CA GLY A 185 -7.73 -0.89 -25.06
C GLY A 185 -8.12 -0.08 -23.81
N ARG A 186 -9.35 -0.25 -23.30
CA ARG A 186 -9.79 0.40 -22.07
C ARG A 186 -9.43 -0.46 -20.86
N GLU A 187 -8.14 -0.58 -20.57
CA GLU A 187 -7.65 -1.29 -19.38
C GLU A 187 -7.64 -0.38 -18.15
N ASN A 188 -7.81 -0.98 -16.97
CA ASN A 188 -7.51 -0.34 -15.69
C ASN A 188 -5.99 -0.26 -15.57
N ILE A 189 -5.46 0.94 -15.37
CA ILE A 189 -4.03 1.22 -15.48
C ILE A 189 -3.49 1.95 -14.26
N SER A 190 -2.19 1.80 -14.02
CA SER A 190 -1.40 2.61 -13.08
C SER A 190 0.09 2.51 -13.42
N THR A 191 0.90 3.26 -12.68
CA THR A 191 2.36 3.11 -12.64
C THR A 191 2.80 2.61 -11.28
N PRO A 192 3.98 1.96 -11.15
CA PRO A 192 4.52 1.57 -9.86
C PRO A 192 4.59 2.74 -8.86
N ARG A 193 5.05 3.89 -9.34
CA ARG A 193 5.16 5.11 -8.53
C ARG A 193 3.82 5.61 -8.02
N GLU A 194 2.81 5.68 -8.88
CA GLU A 194 1.52 6.21 -8.46
C GLU A 194 0.78 5.28 -7.49
N MET A 195 0.89 3.97 -7.67
CA MET A 195 0.34 3.02 -6.70
C MET A 195 1.06 3.12 -5.35
N MET A 196 2.39 3.32 -5.35
CA MET A 196 3.16 3.59 -4.14
C MET A 196 2.68 4.88 -3.46
N LEU A 197 2.53 5.97 -4.21
CA LEU A 197 2.05 7.25 -3.68
C LEU A 197 0.63 7.17 -3.11
N LEU A 198 -0.26 6.37 -3.71
CA LEU A 198 -1.60 6.13 -3.17
C LEU A 198 -1.52 5.45 -1.80
N LEU A 199 -0.70 4.41 -1.67
CA LEU A 199 -0.53 3.66 -0.42
C LEU A 199 0.17 4.50 0.65
N ASP A 200 1.19 5.30 0.29
CA ASP A 200 1.83 6.28 1.18
C ASP A 200 0.82 7.29 1.71
N ALA A 201 0.02 7.88 0.81
CA ALA A 201 -0.97 8.88 1.17
C ALA A 201 -2.04 8.32 2.13
N ILE A 202 -2.45 7.06 1.95
CA ILE A 202 -3.38 6.39 2.86
C ILE A 202 -2.69 6.10 4.20
N TYR A 203 -1.47 5.56 4.19
CA TYR A 203 -0.73 5.23 5.39
C TYR A 203 -0.48 6.45 6.29
N HIS A 204 -0.16 7.58 5.71
CA HIS A 204 0.08 8.84 6.42
C HIS A 204 -1.19 9.69 6.64
N GLU A 205 -2.38 9.07 6.51
CA GLU A 205 -3.68 9.72 6.78
C GLU A 205 -3.94 11.01 5.95
N LYS A 206 -3.33 11.11 4.76
CA LYS A 206 -3.52 12.26 3.85
C LYS A 206 -4.83 12.18 3.06
N VAL A 207 -5.40 10.99 2.90
CA VAL A 207 -6.65 10.71 2.17
C VAL A 207 -7.77 10.31 3.11
N LEU A 208 -7.48 9.40 3.99
CA LEU A 208 -8.38 8.84 4.98
C LEU A 208 -7.98 9.33 6.37
N ASN A 209 -8.96 9.56 7.24
CA ASN A 209 -8.68 9.79 8.65
C ASN A 209 -8.26 8.48 9.34
N LYS A 210 -7.83 8.56 10.58
CA LYS A 210 -7.31 7.43 11.35
C LYS A 210 -8.22 6.20 11.35
N ASP A 211 -9.52 6.39 11.58
CA ASP A 211 -10.48 5.28 11.68
C ASP A 211 -10.71 4.64 10.31
N SER A 212 -10.87 5.45 9.27
CA SER A 212 -11.02 4.96 7.89
C SER A 212 -9.75 4.32 7.35
N THR A 213 -8.57 4.80 7.74
CA THR A 213 -7.27 4.16 7.44
C THR A 213 -7.17 2.80 8.11
N ALA A 214 -7.60 2.68 9.36
CA ALA A 214 -7.64 1.41 10.07
C ALA A 214 -8.59 0.41 9.40
N ASP A 215 -9.79 0.85 9.00
CA ASP A 215 -10.75 0.03 8.24
C ASP A 215 -10.17 -0.42 6.89
N PHE A 216 -9.55 0.50 6.15
CA PHE A 216 -8.88 0.19 4.87
C PHE A 216 -7.81 -0.91 5.04
N PHE A 217 -6.87 -0.73 5.96
CA PHE A 217 -5.82 -1.72 6.17
C PHE A 217 -6.34 -3.02 6.77
N LYS A 218 -7.38 -2.98 7.61
CA LYS A 218 -8.04 -4.19 8.10
C LYS A 218 -8.58 -5.05 6.96
N VAL A 219 -9.23 -4.45 5.97
CA VAL A 219 -9.73 -5.17 4.78
C VAL A 219 -8.57 -5.59 3.89
N LEU A 220 -7.61 -4.70 3.60
CA LEU A 220 -6.51 -4.98 2.70
C LEU A 220 -5.54 -6.06 3.26
N SER A 221 -5.45 -6.22 4.58
CA SER A 221 -4.66 -7.27 5.26
C SER A 221 -5.35 -8.62 5.33
N THR A 222 -6.58 -8.77 4.82
CA THR A 222 -7.26 -10.07 4.80
C THR A 222 -6.40 -11.10 4.10
N ASN A 223 -6.25 -12.29 4.71
CA ASN A 223 -5.43 -13.38 4.17
C ASN A 223 -5.87 -13.75 2.75
N LYS A 224 -4.92 -13.92 1.87
CA LYS A 224 -5.13 -14.23 0.46
C LYS A 224 -3.91 -14.89 -0.16
N ASP A 225 -4.09 -15.61 -1.25
CA ASP A 225 -2.96 -16.03 -2.09
C ASP A 225 -2.39 -14.80 -2.82
N SER A 226 -1.13 -14.48 -2.52
CA SER A 226 -0.45 -13.32 -3.09
C SER A 226 1.07 -13.49 -3.00
N TRP A 227 1.81 -12.68 -3.73
CA TRP A 227 3.23 -12.93 -3.94
C TRP A 227 4.14 -12.12 -3.01
N ILE A 228 3.70 -10.93 -2.56
CA ILE A 228 4.47 -10.14 -1.60
C ILE A 228 4.73 -10.94 -0.30
N PRO A 229 3.74 -11.53 0.39
CA PRO A 229 3.99 -12.25 1.64
C PRO A 229 4.50 -13.69 1.45
N ARG A 230 4.52 -14.24 0.25
CA ARG A 230 4.74 -15.68 -0.02
C ARG A 230 5.98 -16.26 0.68
N ASP A 231 7.11 -15.56 0.60
CA ASP A 231 8.40 -16.04 1.10
C ASP A 231 8.84 -15.28 2.38
N LEU A 232 7.97 -14.42 2.94
CA LEU A 232 8.23 -13.71 4.18
C LEU A 232 8.01 -14.64 5.39
N PRO A 233 8.56 -14.32 6.57
CA PRO A 233 8.21 -15.03 7.80
C PRO A 233 6.70 -15.06 8.03
N ALA A 234 6.20 -16.16 8.57
CA ALA A 234 4.76 -16.41 8.72
C ALA A 234 4.04 -15.41 9.65
N ASP A 235 4.77 -14.75 10.54
CA ASP A 235 4.27 -13.75 11.48
C ASP A 235 4.40 -12.31 10.93
N GLU A 236 5.03 -12.12 9.76
CA GLU A 236 5.15 -10.81 9.14
C GLU A 236 3.81 -10.38 8.52
N LYS A 237 3.39 -9.17 8.84
CA LYS A 237 2.09 -8.65 8.40
C LYS A 237 2.24 -7.84 7.11
N SER A 238 1.33 -8.09 6.18
CA SER A 238 1.19 -7.28 4.98
C SER A 238 -0.25 -6.88 4.70
N ALA A 239 -0.41 -5.78 3.99
CA ALA A 239 -1.66 -5.34 3.40
C ALA A 239 -1.41 -5.10 1.92
N ASN A 240 -1.85 -6.02 1.06
CA ASN A 240 -1.53 -5.98 -0.37
C ASN A 240 -2.69 -6.48 -1.22
N LYS A 241 -2.62 -6.23 -2.52
CA LYS A 241 -3.58 -6.78 -3.49
C LYS A 241 -2.86 -7.22 -4.76
N PRO A 242 -2.83 -8.53 -5.03
CA PRO A 242 -2.31 -9.04 -6.29
C PRO A 242 -3.27 -8.79 -7.45
N GLY A 243 -2.73 -8.78 -8.64
CA GLY A 243 -3.47 -8.67 -9.89
C GLY A 243 -2.90 -9.59 -10.97
N SER A 244 -3.78 -10.34 -11.66
CA SER A 244 -3.42 -11.30 -12.68
C SER A 244 -4.25 -11.09 -13.94
N LEU A 245 -3.57 -11.02 -15.09
CA LEU A 245 -4.13 -11.18 -16.43
C LEU A 245 -3.18 -12.05 -17.25
N GLU A 246 -3.57 -12.44 -18.43
CA GLU A 246 -2.68 -13.10 -19.37
C GLU A 246 -1.47 -12.20 -19.64
N GLY A 247 -0.26 -12.72 -19.46
CA GLY A 247 1.00 -11.97 -19.59
C GLY A 247 1.27 -10.90 -18.54
N VAL A 248 0.47 -10.80 -17.44
CA VAL A 248 0.58 -9.76 -16.41
C VAL A 248 0.51 -10.36 -15.02
N ARG A 249 1.45 -10.00 -14.15
CA ARG A 249 1.43 -10.25 -12.70
C ARG A 249 1.85 -9.00 -11.95
N ASN A 250 0.99 -8.54 -11.04
CA ASN A 250 1.25 -7.35 -10.22
C ASN A 250 0.96 -7.67 -8.75
N ASP A 251 1.71 -7.09 -7.85
CA ASP A 251 1.33 -7.06 -6.43
C ASP A 251 1.79 -5.72 -5.84
N SER A 252 0.90 -5.07 -5.11
CA SER A 252 1.16 -3.77 -4.50
C SER A 252 0.61 -3.74 -3.08
N GLY A 253 1.40 -3.21 -2.16
CA GLY A 253 1.00 -3.17 -0.75
C GLY A 253 2.03 -2.59 0.19
N ILE A 254 1.75 -2.75 1.48
CA ILE A 254 2.62 -2.38 2.59
C ILE A 254 2.98 -3.64 3.37
N VAL A 255 4.26 -3.75 3.74
CA VAL A 255 4.75 -4.74 4.70
C VAL A 255 5.07 -4.00 6.00
N PHE A 256 4.50 -4.49 7.12
CA PHE A 256 4.54 -3.80 8.42
C PHE A 256 5.70 -4.27 9.30
N VAL A 257 6.94 -4.22 8.77
CA VAL A 257 8.12 -4.48 9.60
C VAL A 257 8.14 -3.54 10.79
N ALA A 258 8.25 -4.08 11.99
CA ALA A 258 8.18 -3.32 13.23
C ALA A 258 9.23 -2.18 13.25
N GLY A 259 8.76 -0.93 13.33
CA GLY A 259 9.60 0.28 13.33
C GLY A 259 10.15 0.70 11.96
N ARG A 260 9.93 -0.09 10.90
CA ARG A 260 10.35 0.24 9.50
C ARG A 260 9.38 -0.31 8.47
N PRO A 261 8.08 0.04 8.52
CA PRO A 261 7.12 -0.35 7.48
C PRO A 261 7.53 0.26 6.14
N TYR A 262 7.21 -0.44 5.06
CA TYR A 262 7.53 0.01 3.72
C TYR A 262 6.43 -0.32 2.71
N VAL A 263 6.29 0.53 1.69
CA VAL A 263 5.49 0.24 0.50
C VAL A 263 6.34 -0.55 -0.48
N ILE A 264 5.72 -1.50 -1.15
CA ILE A 264 6.28 -2.22 -2.29
C ILE A 264 5.23 -2.39 -3.37
N CYS A 265 5.55 -1.98 -4.59
CA CYS A 265 4.74 -2.15 -5.78
C CYS A 265 5.63 -2.78 -6.86
N VAL A 266 5.26 -3.98 -7.31
CA VAL A 266 5.93 -4.67 -8.42
C VAL A 266 4.89 -4.99 -9.48
N MET A 267 5.13 -4.55 -10.70
CA MET A 267 4.25 -4.71 -11.84
C MET A 267 5.01 -5.35 -12.98
N THR A 268 4.42 -6.35 -13.63
CA THR A 268 5.03 -7.01 -14.79
C THR A 268 4.06 -7.07 -15.97
N ALA A 269 4.60 -7.07 -17.17
CA ALA A 269 3.86 -7.18 -18.41
C ALA A 269 4.65 -7.95 -19.46
N PHE A 270 3.98 -8.38 -20.54
CA PHE A 270 4.56 -9.14 -21.64
C PHE A 270 5.20 -10.47 -21.21
N LEU A 271 4.73 -11.05 -20.10
CA LEU A 271 5.23 -12.35 -19.66
C LEU A 271 4.84 -13.46 -20.61
N THR A 272 5.80 -14.27 -21.04
CA THR A 272 5.55 -15.51 -21.75
C THR A 272 5.16 -16.64 -20.80
N ASN A 273 5.69 -16.53 -19.55
CA ASN A 273 5.41 -17.45 -18.44
C ASN A 273 5.09 -16.64 -17.19
N GLU A 274 3.83 -16.61 -16.82
CA GLU A 274 3.34 -15.82 -15.68
C GLU A 274 3.97 -16.24 -14.35
N ARG A 275 4.40 -17.50 -14.23
CA ARG A 275 5.09 -17.99 -13.04
C ARG A 275 6.41 -17.25 -12.76
N GLU A 276 7.08 -16.76 -13.79
CA GLU A 276 8.30 -15.96 -13.63
C GLU A 276 8.02 -14.61 -13.01
N GLY A 277 6.91 -13.95 -13.40
CA GLY A 277 6.46 -12.72 -12.76
C GLY A 277 6.12 -12.92 -11.27
N GLU A 278 5.45 -14.01 -10.93
CA GLU A 278 5.16 -14.37 -9.53
C GLU A 278 6.43 -14.57 -8.70
N LEU A 279 7.41 -15.29 -9.26
CA LEU A 279 8.71 -15.52 -8.61
C LEU A 279 9.53 -14.24 -8.51
N ALA A 280 9.49 -13.37 -9.51
CA ALA A 280 10.12 -12.06 -9.48
C ALA A 280 9.59 -11.21 -8.31
N ILE A 281 8.26 -11.11 -8.16
CA ILE A 281 7.62 -10.39 -7.08
C ILE A 281 8.06 -10.95 -5.72
N SER A 282 7.98 -12.27 -5.52
CA SER A 282 8.35 -12.91 -4.25
C SER A 282 9.83 -12.71 -3.92
N LYS A 283 10.73 -12.84 -4.90
CA LYS A 283 12.18 -12.65 -4.72
C LYS A 283 12.53 -11.22 -4.33
N ILE A 284 11.91 -10.23 -4.99
CA ILE A 284 12.08 -8.80 -4.66
C ILE A 284 11.53 -8.49 -3.28
N SER A 285 10.34 -8.99 -2.95
CA SER A 285 9.71 -8.79 -1.65
C SER A 285 10.58 -9.35 -0.52
N LEU A 286 11.11 -10.56 -0.66
CA LEU A 286 12.01 -11.16 0.33
C LEU A 286 13.31 -10.35 0.49
N ALA A 287 13.87 -9.84 -0.61
CA ALA A 287 15.08 -9.01 -0.56
C ALA A 287 14.81 -7.67 0.16
N ALA A 288 13.69 -7.02 -0.15
CA ALA A 288 13.24 -5.80 0.53
C ALA A 288 13.02 -6.05 2.03
N TRP A 289 12.24 -7.09 2.38
CA TRP A 289 12.01 -7.44 3.77
C TRP A 289 13.32 -7.66 4.55
N ARG A 290 14.27 -8.41 3.99
CA ARG A 290 15.58 -8.64 4.62
C ARG A 290 16.35 -7.36 4.88
N MET A 291 16.22 -6.36 4.02
CA MET A 291 16.84 -5.05 4.20
C MET A 291 16.12 -4.29 5.33
N PHE A 292 14.81 -4.17 5.27
CA PHE A 292 14.02 -3.41 6.25
C PHE A 292 14.07 -4.04 7.65
N ASP A 293 14.04 -5.37 7.76
CA ASP A 293 14.23 -6.09 9.02
C ASP A 293 15.62 -5.80 9.64
N ARG A 294 16.69 -5.74 8.83
CA ARG A 294 18.01 -5.33 9.33
C ARG A 294 18.03 -3.89 9.79
N LEU A 295 17.43 -2.98 9.02
CA LEU A 295 17.37 -1.56 9.37
C LEU A 295 16.54 -1.32 10.63
N SER A 296 15.46 -2.06 10.84
CA SER A 296 14.59 -1.92 12.01
C SER A 296 15.29 -2.32 13.33
N ARG A 297 16.20 -3.30 13.26
CA ARG A 297 16.88 -3.87 14.43
C ARG A 297 18.31 -3.35 14.63
N ALA A 298 18.82 -2.58 13.70
CA ALA A 298 20.21 -2.11 13.77
C ALA A 298 20.32 -0.76 14.47
N SER A 299 21.37 -0.61 15.31
CA SER A 299 21.83 0.70 15.77
C SER A 299 22.42 1.48 14.60
N GLU A 300 22.68 2.78 14.79
CA GLU A 300 23.39 3.65 13.84
C GLU A 300 24.75 3.09 13.40
N TYR A 301 25.38 2.25 14.23
CA TYR A 301 26.66 1.58 13.93
C TYR A 301 26.47 0.27 13.16
N GLY A 302 25.22 -0.17 12.89
CA GLY A 302 24.92 -1.43 12.21
C GLY A 302 24.97 -2.66 13.11
N ARG A 303 25.04 -2.48 14.44
CA ARG A 303 24.94 -3.57 15.41
C ARG A 303 23.46 -3.94 15.58
N VAL A 304 23.14 -5.22 15.40
CA VAL A 304 21.81 -5.73 15.75
C VAL A 304 21.64 -5.68 17.26
N VAL A 305 20.63 -4.95 17.72
CA VAL A 305 20.22 -4.89 19.11
C VAL A 305 18.87 -5.59 19.18
N SER A 306 18.85 -6.80 19.72
CA SER A 306 17.56 -7.47 19.98
C SER A 306 16.71 -6.56 20.87
N PRO A 307 15.42 -6.34 20.57
CA PRO A 307 14.55 -5.67 21.52
C PRO A 307 14.67 -6.41 22.84
N GLY A 308 15.12 -5.70 23.89
CA GLY A 308 15.24 -6.29 25.22
C GLY A 308 13.90 -6.94 25.58
N ASN A 309 13.91 -8.11 26.22
CA ASN A 309 12.75 -8.77 26.79
C ASN A 309 12.11 -7.83 27.83
N GLY A 310 11.50 -6.76 27.35
CA GLY A 310 10.65 -5.86 28.13
C GLY A 310 9.30 -6.52 28.28
N SER A 311 9.13 -7.20 29.41
CA SER A 311 7.87 -7.63 30.06
C SER A 311 6.69 -7.91 29.11
N ARG A 312 6.43 -9.19 28.92
CA ARG A 312 5.11 -9.72 28.55
C ARG A 312 4.07 -9.31 29.59
#